data_c2f6990b43b83550341387cfe6c170bd
#
_entry.id   c2f6990b43b83550341387cfe6c170bd
#
_cell.length_a   1.000
_cell.length_b   1.000
_cell.length_c   1.000
_cell.angle_alpha   90.00
_cell.angle_beta   90.00
_cell.angle_gamma   90.00
#
_symmetry.space_group_name_H-M   'P 1'
#
loop_
_entity.id
_entity.type
_entity.pdbx_description
1 polymer ?
#
loop_
_entity_poly.entity_id
_entity_poly.type
_entity_poly.pdbx_seq_one_letter_code
_entity_poly.pdbx_strand_id
1 'polypeptide(L)'
;LGLKNFINLNNNRYLKDLFSLIFPEFDNLGRLERLKKICNHSLISRDILLASLLIDEKNNHEYFAHKYNISNKTKENLNLLAMDLKSIKENKDFFYKNLEKNIYLSNKQHLIDLNILNFVINSNCTLKDFLKILKKILRSKIHVFPIDGEYLMRNGMKEGSAIGKVLKIIEEEWIANGFKISTERVKEIIKSNN
;
A
#
# COMPACT_ATOMS: atom_id res chain seq x y z
N LEU A 1 -17.78 17.61 -6.89
CA LEU A 1 -16.72 18.54 -6.43
C LEU A 1 -15.38 18.02 -6.91
N GLY A 2 -14.64 18.82 -7.72
CA GLY A 2 -13.28 18.46 -8.14
C GLY A 2 -12.34 18.37 -6.94
N LEU A 3 -11.32 17.50 -7.01
CA LEU A 3 -10.34 17.27 -5.95
C LEU A 3 -9.75 18.57 -5.38
N LYS A 4 -9.49 19.57 -6.25
CA LYS A 4 -9.03 20.92 -5.88
C LYS A 4 -9.98 21.62 -4.90
N ASN A 5 -11.28 21.58 -5.20
CA ASN A 5 -12.28 22.25 -4.38
C ASN A 5 -12.43 21.57 -3.02
N PHE A 6 -12.29 20.23 -2.99
CA PHE A 6 -12.37 19.48 -1.76
C PHE A 6 -11.17 19.73 -0.84
N ILE A 7 -9.96 19.74 -1.39
CA ILE A 7 -8.74 20.04 -0.64
C ILE A 7 -8.77 21.47 -0.06
N ASN A 8 -9.48 22.40 -0.72
CA ASN A 8 -9.64 23.77 -0.26
C ASN A 8 -10.84 24.01 0.70
N LEU A 9 -11.55 22.95 1.07
CA LEU A 9 -12.73 23.03 1.94
C LEU A 9 -12.43 23.75 3.27
N ASN A 10 -11.23 23.53 3.84
CA ASN A 10 -10.81 24.17 5.09
C ASN A 10 -10.67 25.69 5.02
N ASN A 11 -10.60 26.28 3.83
CA ASN A 11 -10.51 27.74 3.67
C ASN A 11 -11.86 28.44 3.90
N ASN A 12 -12.96 27.69 3.93
CA ASN A 12 -14.31 28.21 4.13
C ASN A 12 -14.97 27.51 5.32
N ARG A 13 -15.04 28.22 6.46
CA ARG A 13 -15.60 27.69 7.71
C ARG A 13 -17.04 27.19 7.54
N TYR A 14 -17.88 27.94 6.84
CA TYR A 14 -19.26 27.55 6.61
C TYR A 14 -19.37 26.23 5.81
N LEU A 15 -18.59 26.09 4.76
CA LEU A 15 -18.57 24.84 3.98
C LEU A 15 -18.03 23.66 4.80
N LYS A 16 -17.05 23.91 5.67
CA LYS A 16 -16.53 22.89 6.59
C LYS A 16 -17.59 22.41 7.56
N ASP A 17 -18.30 23.35 8.19
CA ASP A 17 -19.35 23.04 9.17
C ASP A 17 -20.52 22.29 8.50
N LEU A 18 -20.95 22.74 7.31
CA LEU A 18 -21.96 22.06 6.52
C LEU A 18 -21.54 20.64 6.11
N PHE A 19 -20.27 20.50 5.70
CA PHE A 19 -19.73 19.20 5.29
C PHE A 19 -19.66 18.22 6.48
N SER A 20 -19.23 18.68 7.65
CA SER A 20 -19.21 17.86 8.88
C SER A 20 -20.63 17.48 9.34
N LEU A 21 -21.63 18.29 9.04
CA LEU A 21 -23.03 17.96 9.33
C LEU A 21 -23.56 16.84 8.42
N ILE A 22 -23.19 16.89 7.11
CA ILE A 22 -23.62 15.88 6.13
C ILE A 22 -22.85 14.57 6.29
N PHE A 23 -21.56 14.66 6.57
CA PHE A 23 -20.64 13.53 6.68
C PHE A 23 -19.91 13.57 8.03
N PRO A 24 -20.57 13.22 9.14
CA PRO A 24 -19.96 13.25 10.47
C PRO A 24 -18.76 12.31 10.62
N GLU A 25 -18.61 11.35 9.70
CA GLU A 25 -17.48 10.42 9.69
C GLU A 25 -16.14 11.12 9.31
N PHE A 26 -16.20 12.30 8.70
CA PHE A 26 -14.99 13.04 8.30
C PHE A 26 -14.45 13.92 9.43
N ASP A 27 -14.19 13.32 10.58
CA ASP A 27 -13.64 14.02 11.76
C ASP A 27 -12.25 14.64 11.52
N ASN A 28 -11.55 14.20 10.48
CA ASN A 28 -10.14 14.52 10.25
C ASN A 28 -9.92 15.57 9.15
N LEU A 29 -10.84 16.49 8.93
CA LEU A 29 -10.73 17.54 7.88
C LEU A 29 -9.45 18.39 8.00
N GLY A 30 -8.89 18.56 9.20
CA GLY A 30 -7.62 19.26 9.40
C GLY A 30 -6.44 18.64 8.64
N ARG A 31 -6.50 17.36 8.31
CA ARG A 31 -5.48 16.65 7.53
C ARG A 31 -5.37 17.16 6.08
N LEU A 32 -6.40 17.81 5.55
CA LEU A 32 -6.38 18.44 4.22
C LEU A 32 -5.27 19.50 4.10
N GLU A 33 -4.91 20.19 5.19
CA GLU A 33 -3.83 21.18 5.18
C GLU A 33 -2.45 20.50 4.90
N ARG A 34 -2.28 19.28 5.38
CA ARG A 34 -1.05 18.52 5.08
C ARG A 34 -1.07 17.98 3.65
N LEU A 35 -2.23 17.52 3.16
CA LEU A 35 -2.40 17.13 1.75
C LEU A 35 -2.05 18.27 0.80
N LYS A 36 -2.45 19.52 1.11
CA LYS A 36 -2.10 20.70 0.28
C LYS A 36 -0.60 20.85 0.08
N LYS A 37 0.22 20.55 1.09
CA LYS A 37 1.69 20.69 1.01
C LYS A 37 2.33 19.75 0.00
N ILE A 38 1.67 18.64 -0.34
CA ILE A 38 2.15 17.64 -1.30
C ILE A 38 1.26 17.55 -2.52
N CYS A 39 0.37 18.55 -2.72
CA CYS A 39 -0.63 18.56 -3.77
C CYS A 39 0.04 18.68 -5.16
N ASN A 40 0.60 17.58 -5.63
CA ASN A 40 0.71 17.30 -7.04
C ASN A 40 -0.52 16.46 -7.40
N HIS A 41 -1.46 17.04 -8.15
CA HIS A 41 -2.74 16.41 -8.43
C HIS A 41 -2.64 15.01 -9.10
N SER A 42 -1.49 14.68 -9.65
CA SER A 42 -1.20 13.36 -10.20
C SER A 42 -0.97 12.27 -9.15
N LEU A 43 -0.63 12.66 -7.91
CA LEU A 43 -0.32 11.73 -6.82
C LEU A 43 -1.49 11.44 -5.88
N ILE A 44 -2.52 12.31 -5.85
CA ILE A 44 -3.63 12.17 -4.91
C ILE A 44 -4.84 11.57 -5.62
N SER A 45 -5.08 10.29 -5.39
CA SER A 45 -6.29 9.59 -5.85
C SER A 45 -7.49 9.89 -4.94
N ARG A 46 -8.70 9.52 -5.40
CA ARG A 46 -9.90 9.59 -4.57
C ARG A 46 -9.79 8.72 -3.33
N ASP A 47 -9.21 7.53 -3.46
CA ASP A 47 -9.06 6.58 -2.35
C ASP A 47 -8.10 7.13 -1.29
N ILE A 48 -7.01 7.79 -1.69
CA ILE A 48 -6.10 8.46 -0.76
C ILE A 48 -6.77 9.63 -0.05
N LEU A 49 -7.60 10.40 -0.75
CA LEU A 49 -8.37 11.46 -0.12
C LEU A 49 -9.31 10.89 0.95
N LEU A 50 -10.07 9.83 0.61
CA LEU A 50 -10.95 9.13 1.55
C LEU A 50 -10.14 8.53 2.72
N ALA A 51 -9.04 7.83 2.43
CA ALA A 51 -8.17 7.25 3.45
C ALA A 51 -7.66 8.32 4.43
N SER A 52 -7.23 9.47 3.91
CA SER A 52 -6.74 10.59 4.73
C SER A 52 -7.79 11.13 5.69
N LEU A 53 -9.05 11.08 5.34
CA LEU A 53 -10.16 11.60 6.15
C LEU A 53 -10.76 10.56 7.09
N LEU A 54 -10.76 9.29 6.69
CA LEU A 54 -11.52 8.21 7.33
C LEU A 54 -10.66 7.26 8.18
N ILE A 55 -9.38 7.05 7.80
CA ILE A 55 -8.55 6.10 8.54
C ILE A 55 -8.13 6.70 9.87
N ASP A 56 -8.58 6.09 10.95
CA ASP A 56 -8.29 6.44 12.33
C ASP A 56 -8.30 5.19 13.22
N GLU A 57 -8.18 5.39 14.54
CA GLU A 57 -8.19 4.30 15.52
C GLU A 57 -9.59 3.75 15.81
N LYS A 58 -10.66 4.42 15.32
CA LYS A 58 -12.07 4.03 15.52
C LYS A 58 -12.64 3.21 14.36
N ASN A 59 -11.83 2.90 13.34
CA ASN A 59 -12.26 2.21 12.11
C ASN A 59 -13.38 2.94 11.34
N ASN A 60 -13.39 4.27 11.34
CA ASN A 60 -14.38 5.08 10.61
C ASN A 60 -14.46 4.74 9.12
N HIS A 61 -13.37 4.27 8.51
CA HIS A 61 -13.36 3.83 7.10
C HIS A 61 -14.24 2.60 6.85
N GLU A 62 -14.31 1.65 7.78
CA GLU A 62 -15.19 0.47 7.67
C GLU A 62 -16.66 0.87 7.83
N TYR A 63 -16.97 1.71 8.83
CA TYR A 63 -18.31 2.23 9.04
C TYR A 63 -18.81 3.01 7.83
N PHE A 64 -17.98 3.93 7.30
CA PHE A 64 -18.29 4.69 6.10
C PHE A 64 -18.51 3.78 4.89
N ALA A 65 -17.67 2.78 4.70
CA ALA A 65 -17.78 1.83 3.60
C ALA A 65 -19.13 1.07 3.64
N HIS A 66 -19.58 0.70 4.83
CA HIS A 66 -20.86 0.02 5.01
C HIS A 66 -22.05 1.00 4.82
N LYS A 67 -22.00 2.17 5.46
CA LYS A 67 -23.10 3.15 5.44
C LYS A 67 -23.40 3.67 4.03
N TYR A 68 -22.38 3.93 3.24
CA TYR A 68 -22.50 4.53 1.90
C TYR A 68 -22.38 3.51 0.77
N ASN A 69 -22.27 2.22 1.09
CA ASN A 69 -22.18 1.12 0.13
C ASN A 69 -21.18 1.40 -1.00
N ILE A 70 -19.96 1.80 -0.60
CA ILE A 70 -18.88 2.08 -1.56
C ILE A 70 -18.42 0.79 -2.26
N SER A 71 -17.75 0.93 -3.40
CA SER A 71 -17.29 -0.24 -4.19
C SER A 71 -16.38 -1.16 -3.36
N ASN A 72 -16.47 -2.48 -3.57
CA ASN A 72 -15.60 -3.46 -2.90
C ASN A 72 -14.11 -3.12 -3.09
N LYS A 73 -13.73 -2.71 -4.29
CA LYS A 73 -12.35 -2.31 -4.60
C LYS A 73 -11.87 -1.17 -3.70
N THR A 74 -12.69 -0.12 -3.51
CA THR A 74 -12.33 1.00 -2.63
C THR A 74 -12.27 0.55 -1.17
N LYS A 75 -13.22 -0.29 -0.73
CA LYS A 75 -13.22 -0.85 0.63
C LYS A 75 -11.96 -1.67 0.92
N GLU A 76 -11.59 -2.56 0.03
CA GLU A 76 -10.38 -3.39 0.16
C GLU A 76 -9.12 -2.52 0.21
N ASN A 77 -9.03 -1.49 -0.65
CA ASN A 77 -7.90 -0.57 -0.66
C ASN A 77 -7.80 0.23 0.64
N LEU A 78 -8.91 0.75 1.18
CA LEU A 78 -8.93 1.45 2.47
C LEU A 78 -8.48 0.54 3.61
N ASN A 79 -8.97 -0.69 3.65
CA ASN A 79 -8.60 -1.68 4.68
C ASN A 79 -7.10 -2.02 4.61
N LEU A 80 -6.57 -2.26 3.40
CA LEU A 80 -5.15 -2.54 3.21
C LEU A 80 -4.28 -1.37 3.67
N LEU A 81 -4.63 -0.14 3.29
CA LEU A 81 -3.93 1.06 3.74
C LEU A 81 -3.98 1.23 5.27
N ALA A 82 -5.11 0.92 5.91
CA ALA A 82 -5.25 1.01 7.35
C ALA A 82 -4.38 -0.03 8.07
N MET A 83 -4.32 -1.26 7.56
CA MET A 83 -3.46 -2.33 8.10
C MET A 83 -1.98 -1.98 7.98
N ASP A 84 -1.55 -1.55 6.80
CA ASP A 84 -0.15 -1.22 6.56
C ASP A 84 0.30 0.05 7.30
N LEU A 85 -0.62 0.99 7.54
CA LEU A 85 -0.33 2.15 8.37
C LEU A 85 -0.03 1.75 9.83
N LYS A 86 -0.69 0.72 10.37
CA LYS A 86 -0.35 0.14 11.68
C LYS A 86 1.05 -0.46 11.64
N SER A 87 1.38 -1.22 10.60
CA SER A 87 2.73 -1.80 10.41
C SER A 87 3.84 -0.74 10.37
N ILE A 88 3.59 0.44 9.77
CA ILE A 88 4.54 1.58 9.80
C ILE A 88 4.73 2.12 11.21
N LYS A 89 3.66 2.23 12.01
CA LYS A 89 3.76 2.71 13.40
C LYS A 89 4.60 1.78 14.26
N GLU A 90 4.50 0.47 14.03
CA GLU A 90 5.24 -0.56 14.76
C GLU A 90 6.69 -0.70 14.27
N ASN A 91 6.94 -0.46 12.98
CA ASN A 91 8.25 -0.63 12.37
C ASN A 91 8.73 0.66 11.70
N LYS A 92 9.55 1.43 12.42
CA LYS A 92 10.13 2.70 11.93
C LYS A 92 10.98 2.54 10.66
N ASP A 93 11.49 1.34 10.41
CA ASP A 93 12.32 1.02 9.23
C ASP A 93 11.51 0.51 8.03
N PHE A 94 10.17 0.51 8.09
CA PHE A 94 9.28 -0.05 7.06
C PHE A 94 9.64 0.38 5.64
N PHE A 95 9.92 1.68 5.44
CA PHE A 95 10.32 2.23 4.13
C PHE A 95 11.83 2.14 3.86
N TYR A 96 12.63 1.62 4.80
CA TYR A 96 14.09 1.56 4.67
C TYR A 96 14.60 0.13 4.54
N LYS A 97 14.10 -0.76 5.36
CA LYS A 97 14.39 -2.20 5.29
C LYS A 97 13.32 -2.88 4.44
N ASN A 98 13.73 -3.78 3.57
CA ASN A 98 12.81 -4.58 2.74
C ASN A 98 11.90 -3.78 1.77
N LEU A 99 12.27 -2.55 1.38
CA LEU A 99 11.44 -1.74 0.49
C LEU A 99 11.12 -2.46 -0.82
N GLU A 100 12.11 -3.12 -1.45
CA GLU A 100 11.91 -3.85 -2.70
C GLU A 100 10.98 -5.06 -2.50
N LYS A 101 11.09 -5.75 -1.35
CA LYS A 101 10.16 -6.80 -0.94
C LYS A 101 8.73 -6.26 -0.82
N ASN A 102 8.56 -5.12 -0.14
CA ASN A 102 7.24 -4.51 0.02
C ASN A 102 6.65 -4.07 -1.33
N ILE A 103 7.51 -3.54 -2.25
CA ILE A 103 7.10 -3.21 -3.61
C ILE A 103 6.66 -4.45 -4.39
N TYR A 104 7.37 -5.57 -4.23
CA TYR A 104 7.03 -6.82 -4.90
C TYR A 104 5.69 -7.39 -4.41
N LEU A 105 5.47 -7.40 -3.10
CA LEU A 105 4.27 -7.97 -2.48
C LEU A 105 2.99 -7.13 -2.70
N SER A 106 3.14 -5.81 -2.80
CA SER A 106 1.99 -4.92 -2.99
C SER A 106 1.98 -4.23 -4.37
N ASN A 107 2.77 -3.28 -4.60
CA ASN A 107 3.19 -2.55 -5.80
C ASN A 107 3.72 -1.16 -5.41
N LYS A 108 4.36 -0.46 -6.36
CA LYS A 108 4.88 0.90 -6.11
C LYS A 108 3.80 1.91 -5.75
N GLN A 109 2.65 1.85 -6.42
CA GLN A 109 1.58 2.82 -6.20
C GLN A 109 1.03 2.72 -4.78
N HIS A 110 0.81 1.50 -4.29
CA HIS A 110 0.38 1.28 -2.90
C HIS A 110 1.35 1.88 -1.88
N LEU A 111 2.67 1.72 -2.08
CA LEU A 111 3.67 2.30 -1.18
C LEU A 111 3.76 3.83 -1.29
N ILE A 112 3.50 4.41 -2.46
CA ILE A 112 3.36 5.86 -2.62
C ILE A 112 2.14 6.35 -1.82
N ASP A 113 1.01 5.71 -1.98
CA ASP A 113 -0.24 6.02 -1.29
C ASP A 113 -0.07 5.92 0.22
N LEU A 114 0.60 4.88 0.68
CA LEU A 114 0.92 4.66 2.09
C LEU A 114 1.88 5.73 2.66
N ASN A 115 2.87 6.17 1.88
CA ASN A 115 3.76 7.27 2.25
C ASN A 115 3.00 8.61 2.35
N ILE A 116 2.07 8.87 1.42
CA ILE A 116 1.17 10.03 1.50
C ILE A 116 0.34 9.97 2.78
N LEU A 117 -0.29 8.84 3.05
CA LEU A 117 -1.13 8.65 4.22
C LEU A 117 -0.33 8.80 5.53
N ASN A 118 0.85 8.20 5.61
CA ASN A 118 1.75 8.38 6.75
C ASN A 118 2.13 9.86 6.95
N PHE A 119 2.48 10.58 5.88
CA PHE A 119 2.77 12.02 5.98
C PHE A 119 1.57 12.81 6.48
N VAL A 120 0.38 12.50 6.01
CA VAL A 120 -0.85 13.25 6.37
C VAL A 120 -1.27 13.00 7.82
N ILE A 121 -1.17 11.76 8.28
CA ILE A 121 -1.64 11.35 9.62
C ILE A 121 -0.58 11.57 10.70
N ASN A 122 0.68 11.28 10.41
CA ASN A 122 1.76 11.38 11.37
C ASN A 122 2.34 12.80 11.40
N SER A 123 2.03 13.56 12.44
CA SER A 123 2.52 14.95 12.63
C SER A 123 4.06 15.04 12.67
N ASN A 124 4.74 14.00 13.11
CA ASN A 124 6.21 13.95 13.20
C ASN A 124 6.87 13.69 11.83
N CYS A 125 6.13 13.24 10.83
CA CYS A 125 6.65 13.05 9.48
C CYS A 125 6.78 14.42 8.79
N THR A 126 7.99 14.85 8.48
CA THR A 126 8.25 16.12 7.79
C THR A 126 8.08 16.00 6.28
N LEU A 127 7.92 17.13 5.58
CA LEU A 127 7.90 17.15 4.11
C LEU A 127 9.21 16.59 3.52
N LYS A 128 10.34 16.84 4.18
CA LYS A 128 11.64 16.29 3.78
C LYS A 128 11.67 14.76 3.86
N ASP A 129 11.11 14.19 4.92
CA ASP A 129 11.02 12.73 5.09
C ASP A 129 10.12 12.12 4.02
N PHE A 130 8.94 12.70 3.79
CA PHE A 130 8.03 12.30 2.73
C PHE A 130 8.71 12.25 1.36
N LEU A 131 9.38 13.35 0.96
CA LEU A 131 10.07 13.44 -0.32
C LEU A 131 11.24 12.45 -0.44
N LYS A 132 11.98 12.22 0.65
CA LYS A 132 13.07 11.24 0.71
C LYS A 132 12.54 9.82 0.46
N ILE A 133 11.45 9.44 1.13
CA ILE A 133 10.81 8.13 0.96
C ILE A 133 10.24 8.00 -0.45
N LEU A 134 9.51 9.01 -0.94
CA LEU A 134 8.95 9.02 -2.29
C LEU A 134 10.04 8.79 -3.35
N LYS A 135 11.15 9.52 -3.26
CA LYS A 135 12.29 9.36 -4.18
C LYS A 135 12.86 7.94 -4.13
N LYS A 136 12.92 7.34 -2.94
CA LYS A 136 13.40 5.97 -2.75
C LYS A 136 12.46 4.95 -3.41
N ILE A 137 11.15 5.07 -3.19
CA ILE A 137 10.15 4.20 -3.83
C ILE A 137 10.24 4.28 -5.36
N LEU A 138 10.27 5.51 -5.91
CA LEU A 138 10.32 5.72 -7.36
C LEU A 138 11.57 5.11 -8.01
N ARG A 139 12.73 5.15 -7.32
CA ARG A 139 14.00 4.61 -7.80
C ARG A 139 14.18 3.11 -7.58
N SER A 140 13.40 2.51 -6.69
CA SER A 140 13.51 1.08 -6.38
C SER A 140 13.21 0.22 -7.60
N LYS A 141 13.94 -0.89 -7.71
CA LYS A 141 13.73 -1.88 -8.77
C LYS A 141 12.41 -2.62 -8.54
N ILE A 142 11.73 -2.96 -9.61
CA ILE A 142 10.61 -3.90 -9.59
C ILE A 142 11.18 -5.25 -10.00
N HIS A 143 11.07 -6.23 -9.11
CA HIS A 143 11.48 -7.59 -9.38
C HIS A 143 10.33 -8.38 -10.01
N VAL A 144 10.68 -9.32 -10.88
CA VAL A 144 9.74 -10.27 -11.48
C VAL A 144 10.26 -11.66 -11.14
N PHE A 145 9.39 -12.51 -10.60
CA PHE A 145 9.75 -13.88 -10.26
C PHE A 145 10.06 -14.67 -11.55
N PRO A 146 11.26 -15.26 -11.68
CA PRO A 146 11.73 -15.77 -12.97
C PRO A 146 11.34 -17.26 -13.21
N ILE A 147 10.59 -17.89 -12.30
CA ILE A 147 10.28 -19.33 -12.36
C ILE A 147 8.76 -19.48 -12.50
N ASP A 148 8.36 -20.32 -13.45
CA ASP A 148 6.98 -20.67 -13.69
C ASP A 148 6.73 -22.19 -13.60
N GLY A 149 5.48 -22.62 -13.80
CA GLY A 149 5.10 -24.02 -13.74
C GLY A 149 5.76 -24.86 -14.84
N GLU A 150 5.97 -24.29 -16.03
CA GLU A 150 6.65 -24.99 -17.12
C GLU A 150 8.11 -25.26 -16.79
N TYR A 151 8.79 -24.32 -16.15
CA TYR A 151 10.16 -24.52 -15.68
C TYR A 151 10.24 -25.71 -14.71
N LEU A 152 9.29 -25.83 -13.75
CA LEU A 152 9.26 -26.92 -12.81
C LEU A 152 9.03 -28.28 -13.51
N MET A 153 8.10 -28.33 -14.45
CA MET A 153 7.83 -29.57 -15.23
C MET A 153 9.05 -29.98 -16.06
N ARG A 154 9.72 -29.07 -16.73
CA ARG A 154 10.97 -29.33 -17.47
C ARG A 154 12.11 -29.85 -16.57
N ASN A 155 12.08 -29.53 -15.27
CA ASN A 155 13.04 -30.01 -14.28
C ASN A 155 12.55 -31.23 -13.48
N GLY A 156 11.55 -31.96 -14.01
CA GLY A 156 11.14 -33.28 -13.52
C GLY A 156 9.95 -33.27 -12.56
N MET A 157 9.28 -32.16 -12.37
CA MET A 157 8.06 -32.12 -11.57
C MET A 157 6.88 -32.63 -12.40
N LYS A 158 6.03 -33.47 -11.82
CA LYS A 158 4.79 -33.94 -12.47
C LYS A 158 3.73 -32.85 -12.45
N GLU A 159 2.91 -32.82 -13.53
CA GLU A 159 1.76 -31.92 -13.58
C GLU A 159 0.79 -32.21 -12.43
N GLY A 160 0.30 -31.14 -11.78
CA GLY A 160 -0.68 -31.28 -10.72
C GLY A 160 -0.67 -30.13 -9.70
N SER A 161 -1.48 -30.26 -8.65
CA SER A 161 -1.66 -29.24 -7.60
C SER A 161 -0.38 -28.94 -6.79
N ALA A 162 0.60 -29.83 -6.82
CA ALA A 162 1.89 -29.66 -6.14
C ALA A 162 2.73 -28.52 -6.76
N ILE A 163 2.59 -28.24 -8.07
CA ILE A 163 3.34 -27.18 -8.75
C ILE A 163 3.15 -25.83 -8.05
N GLY A 164 1.90 -25.45 -7.76
CA GLY A 164 1.61 -24.16 -7.08
C GLY A 164 2.24 -24.05 -5.70
N LYS A 165 2.29 -25.16 -4.94
CA LYS A 165 2.93 -25.18 -3.63
C LYS A 165 4.45 -25.01 -3.74
N VAL A 166 5.07 -25.70 -4.69
CA VAL A 166 6.52 -25.63 -4.91
C VAL A 166 6.93 -24.27 -5.44
N LEU A 167 6.15 -23.67 -6.37
CA LEU A 167 6.39 -22.30 -6.81
C LEU A 167 6.39 -21.32 -5.64
N LYS A 168 5.42 -21.45 -4.73
CA LYS A 168 5.33 -20.58 -3.56
C LYS A 168 6.54 -20.72 -2.63
N ILE A 169 7.00 -21.94 -2.38
CA ILE A 169 8.21 -22.20 -1.56
C ILE A 169 9.44 -21.55 -2.19
N ILE A 170 9.61 -21.71 -3.50
CA ILE A 170 10.75 -21.14 -4.24
C ILE A 170 10.68 -19.61 -4.25
N GLU A 171 9.50 -19.03 -4.46
CA GLU A 171 9.27 -17.59 -4.45
C GLU A 171 9.56 -16.97 -3.08
N GLU A 172 9.10 -17.60 -1.99
CA GLU A 172 9.37 -17.16 -0.62
C GLU A 172 10.87 -17.16 -0.32
N GLU A 173 11.59 -18.23 -0.72
CA GLU A 173 13.04 -18.32 -0.56
C GLU A 173 13.78 -17.30 -1.44
N TRP A 174 13.34 -17.10 -2.68
CA TRP A 174 13.88 -16.10 -3.59
C TRP A 174 13.73 -14.68 -3.02
N ILE A 175 12.57 -14.32 -2.47
CA ILE A 175 12.33 -13.05 -1.79
C ILE A 175 13.23 -12.90 -0.56
N ALA A 176 13.32 -13.95 0.28
CA ALA A 176 14.11 -13.93 1.50
C ALA A 176 15.61 -13.73 1.23
N ASN A 177 16.11 -14.25 0.11
CA ASN A 177 17.49 -14.13 -0.33
C ASN A 177 17.76 -12.89 -1.22
N GLY A 178 16.93 -11.82 -1.10
CA GLY A 178 17.15 -10.59 -1.84
C GLY A 178 16.94 -10.72 -3.35
N PHE A 179 15.92 -11.47 -3.75
CA PHE A 179 15.54 -11.74 -5.14
C PHE A 179 16.60 -12.53 -5.93
N LYS A 180 17.22 -13.51 -5.25
CA LYS A 180 18.19 -14.41 -5.84
C LYS A 180 17.93 -15.85 -5.38
N ILE A 181 18.02 -16.78 -6.30
CA ILE A 181 18.02 -18.22 -6.01
C ILE A 181 18.88 -18.94 -7.06
N SER A 182 19.64 -19.94 -6.65
CA SER A 182 20.46 -20.70 -7.59
C SER A 182 19.64 -21.82 -8.25
N THR A 183 20.05 -22.22 -9.45
CA THR A 183 19.43 -23.33 -10.18
C THR A 183 19.52 -24.63 -9.41
N GLU A 184 20.65 -24.84 -8.71
CA GLU A 184 20.90 -26.01 -7.88
C GLU A 184 19.87 -26.08 -6.75
N ARG A 185 19.66 -24.96 -6.07
CA ARG A 185 18.69 -24.87 -4.97
C ARG A 185 17.25 -25.14 -5.43
N VAL A 186 16.86 -24.61 -6.59
CA VAL A 186 15.55 -24.90 -7.18
C VAL A 186 15.38 -26.38 -7.46
N LYS A 187 16.40 -27.06 -8.02
CA LYS A 187 16.37 -28.51 -8.26
C LYS A 187 16.27 -29.33 -6.97
N GLU A 188 16.92 -28.90 -5.89
CA GLU A 188 16.78 -29.52 -4.57
C GLU A 188 15.35 -29.46 -4.05
N ILE A 189 14.72 -28.27 -4.13
CA ILE A 189 13.33 -28.07 -3.71
C ILE A 189 12.38 -28.96 -4.54
N ILE A 190 12.58 -29.03 -5.86
CA ILE A 190 11.79 -29.90 -6.74
C ILE A 190 11.92 -31.36 -6.29
N LYS A 191 13.13 -31.84 -6.06
CA LYS A 191 13.38 -33.24 -5.65
C LYS A 191 12.75 -33.59 -4.30
N SER A 192 12.73 -32.67 -3.36
CA SER A 192 12.15 -32.88 -2.03
C SER A 192 10.62 -32.82 -1.99
N ASN A 193 9.97 -32.39 -3.06
CA ASN A 193 8.52 -32.23 -3.15
C ASN A 193 7.87 -33.03 -4.31
N ASN A 194 8.63 -33.91 -4.95
CA ASN A 194 8.20 -34.89 -5.95
C ASN A 194 7.98 -36.23 -5.26
#